data_ff1e9342301cf66f18481c9de23c70b1
#
_entry.id   ff1e9342301cf66f18481c9de23c70b1
#
_cell.length_a   1.000
_cell.length_b   1.000
_cell.length_c   1.000
_cell.angle_alpha   90.00
_cell.angle_beta   90.00
_cell.angle_gamma   90.00
#
_symmetry.space_group_name_H-M   'P 1'
#
loop_
_entity.id
_entity.type
_entity.pdbx_description
1 polymer ?
#
loop_
_entity_poly.entity_id
_entity_poly.type
_entity_poly.pdbx_seq_one_letter_code
_entity_poly.pdbx_strand_id
1 'polypeptide(L)'
;MRVLAAMSGGVDSAVAAALAVEAGHDVVGVHMALSRNRDQFRTGSRGCCSIEDAGDARRAADVLGIPYYVWDLSERFSETVVADFLSEYEAGRTPNPCVRCNEHIKFTALLDKATALGFDAVATGHYARVVTRDDGTRELHRSPNTEKDQSYVLAVMGPERLERAMFPLGGFASKDEVRAEAERRGLSVSAKPDSYDICFVADGDTRGFLRERLGSRPGEVVDTDGNVVGDHDGAYAYTVGQRKGLGLGRPAPDGRARYVVDVRTSSNTVVVGPAELLSVDTVAAEKAVWLSPAPGPGEWLDAEVQVRAHGTPVPARVRATAGTPGRGDDGATVVAADGVPGMEVHLTGETLRGVAAGQSVVAYRGTQVLGQATVARAWRA
;
A
#
# COMPACT_ATOMS: atom_id res chain seq x y z
N MET A 1 12.37 -3.87 -26.83
CA MET A 1 13.03 -3.63 -25.53
C MET A 1 13.27 -4.98 -24.84
N ARG A 2 14.28 -5.05 -23.98
CA ARG A 2 14.45 -6.17 -23.05
C ARG A 2 13.63 -5.90 -21.79
N VAL A 3 12.63 -6.74 -21.54
CA VAL A 3 11.67 -6.53 -20.43
C VAL A 3 11.79 -7.66 -19.43
N LEU A 4 11.91 -7.32 -18.16
CA LEU A 4 11.82 -8.27 -17.05
C LEU A 4 10.37 -8.34 -16.60
N ALA A 5 9.73 -9.50 -16.70
CA ALA A 5 8.37 -9.73 -16.22
C ALA A 5 8.41 -10.31 -14.80
N ALA A 6 7.87 -9.57 -13.83
CA ALA A 6 7.72 -10.03 -12.45
C ALA A 6 6.54 -11.01 -12.35
N MET A 7 6.83 -12.29 -12.17
CA MET A 7 5.86 -13.39 -12.22
C MET A 7 5.63 -13.94 -10.80
N SER A 8 4.50 -13.60 -10.20
CA SER A 8 4.13 -14.06 -8.84
C SER A 8 3.50 -15.45 -8.81
N GLY A 9 3.21 -16.07 -9.95
CA GLY A 9 2.44 -17.31 -10.04
C GLY A 9 0.92 -17.11 -10.03
N GLY A 10 0.44 -15.87 -10.07
CA GLY A 10 -0.96 -15.52 -10.25
C GLY A 10 -1.30 -15.20 -11.71
N VAL A 11 -2.61 -15.19 -12.03
CA VAL A 11 -3.13 -14.94 -13.38
C VAL A 11 -2.69 -13.58 -13.93
N ASP A 12 -2.70 -12.54 -13.10
CA ASP A 12 -2.37 -11.17 -13.51
C ASP A 12 -0.93 -11.05 -14.01
N SER A 13 0.02 -11.59 -13.26
CA SER A 13 1.43 -11.55 -13.65
C SER A 13 1.73 -12.39 -14.88
N ALA A 14 1.04 -13.51 -15.05
CA ALA A 14 1.19 -14.37 -16.21
C ALA A 14 0.65 -13.69 -17.50
N VAL A 15 -0.54 -13.07 -17.42
CA VAL A 15 -1.12 -12.31 -18.55
C VAL A 15 -0.27 -11.07 -18.86
N ALA A 16 0.24 -10.36 -17.85
CA ALA A 16 1.12 -9.21 -18.07
C ALA A 16 2.40 -9.61 -18.83
N ALA A 17 3.00 -10.76 -18.47
CA ALA A 17 4.15 -11.30 -19.19
C ALA A 17 3.79 -11.66 -20.65
N ALA A 18 2.63 -12.33 -20.86
CA ALA A 18 2.14 -12.69 -22.18
C ALA A 18 1.93 -11.48 -23.10
N LEU A 19 1.31 -10.42 -22.57
CA LEU A 19 1.08 -9.18 -23.31
C LEU A 19 2.41 -8.47 -23.68
N ALA A 20 3.41 -8.54 -22.81
CA ALA A 20 4.74 -7.99 -23.11
C ALA A 20 5.41 -8.79 -24.26
N VAL A 21 5.26 -10.12 -24.28
CA VAL A 21 5.74 -10.97 -25.41
C VAL A 21 5.01 -10.62 -26.70
N GLU A 22 3.68 -10.52 -26.68
CA GLU A 22 2.86 -10.18 -27.85
C GLU A 22 3.16 -8.77 -28.39
N ALA A 23 3.58 -7.85 -27.52
CA ALA A 23 4.06 -6.52 -27.93
C ALA A 23 5.45 -6.55 -28.61
N GLY A 24 6.05 -7.72 -28.80
CA GLY A 24 7.33 -7.89 -29.47
C GLY A 24 8.56 -7.55 -28.61
N HIS A 25 8.43 -7.61 -27.28
CA HIS A 25 9.55 -7.42 -26.38
C HIS A 25 10.35 -8.72 -26.19
N ASP A 26 11.66 -8.60 -25.93
CA ASP A 26 12.50 -9.69 -25.43
C ASP A 26 12.25 -9.82 -23.92
N VAL A 27 11.45 -10.84 -23.53
CA VAL A 27 10.91 -10.97 -22.16
C VAL A 27 11.63 -12.08 -21.40
N VAL A 28 12.00 -11.79 -20.16
CA VAL A 28 12.52 -12.76 -19.19
C VAL A 28 11.62 -12.75 -17.97
N GLY A 29 11.09 -13.92 -17.59
CA GLY A 29 10.27 -14.08 -16.37
C GLY A 29 11.14 -14.20 -15.12
N VAL A 30 10.76 -13.50 -14.08
CA VAL A 30 11.41 -13.58 -12.75
C VAL A 30 10.37 -13.75 -11.65
N HIS A 31 10.53 -14.80 -10.84
CA HIS A 31 9.82 -14.95 -9.57
C HIS A 31 10.68 -14.41 -8.44
N MET A 32 10.09 -13.59 -7.57
CA MET A 32 10.74 -13.07 -6.38
C MET A 32 10.46 -14.01 -5.20
N ALA A 33 11.47 -14.70 -4.69
CA ALA A 33 11.36 -15.44 -3.43
C ALA A 33 11.49 -14.45 -2.27
N LEU A 34 10.42 -14.21 -1.52
CA LEU A 34 10.35 -13.23 -0.42
C LEU A 34 10.40 -13.87 0.97
N SER A 35 10.45 -15.21 1.07
CA SER A 35 10.55 -15.93 2.35
C SER A 35 11.53 -17.09 2.22
N ARG A 36 12.33 -17.31 3.27
CA ARG A 36 13.23 -18.48 3.43
C ARG A 36 12.59 -19.61 4.22
N ASN A 37 11.48 -19.37 4.94
CA ASN A 37 10.85 -20.35 5.81
C ASN A 37 9.90 -21.24 5.01
N ARG A 38 10.26 -22.54 4.92
CA ARG A 38 9.42 -23.56 4.25
C ARG A 38 8.11 -23.85 5.01
N ASP A 39 8.08 -23.65 6.32
CA ASP A 39 6.92 -23.92 7.18
C ASP A 39 5.82 -22.85 7.09
N GLN A 40 6.08 -21.72 6.42
CA GLN A 40 5.08 -20.71 6.08
C GLN A 40 4.30 -21.05 4.81
N PHE A 41 4.57 -22.20 4.20
CA PHE A 41 3.86 -22.67 3.02
C PHE A 41 2.51 -23.27 3.41
N ARG A 42 1.45 -22.48 3.33
CA ARG A 42 0.10 -23.01 3.35
C ARG A 42 -0.33 -23.49 1.97
N THR A 43 -0.97 -24.64 1.96
CA THR A 43 -1.84 -25.08 0.88
C THR A 43 -3.02 -24.11 0.78
N GLY A 44 -2.97 -23.21 -0.23
CA GLY A 44 -4.04 -22.24 -0.50
C GLY A 44 -3.52 -20.87 -0.95
N SER A 45 -4.35 -20.13 -1.67
CA SER A 45 -4.09 -18.91 -2.42
C SER A 45 -3.83 -17.63 -1.59
N ARG A 46 -3.23 -17.69 -0.42
CA ARG A 46 -3.12 -16.55 0.51
C ARG A 46 -1.78 -15.82 0.54
N GLY A 47 -0.82 -16.18 -0.29
CA GLY A 47 0.46 -15.49 -0.36
C GLY A 47 1.02 -15.51 -1.77
N CYS A 48 1.88 -14.56 -2.14
CA CYS A 48 2.45 -14.47 -3.49
C CYS A 48 3.86 -15.08 -3.62
N CYS A 49 4.27 -16.00 -2.73
CA CYS A 49 5.67 -16.45 -2.62
C CYS A 49 5.84 -17.91 -2.20
N SER A 50 4.86 -18.78 -2.44
CA SER A 50 4.98 -20.20 -2.17
C SER A 50 5.81 -20.92 -3.25
N ILE A 51 6.29 -22.15 -2.95
CA ILE A 51 6.93 -23.01 -3.96
C ILE A 51 5.94 -23.33 -5.09
N GLU A 52 4.67 -23.49 -4.77
CA GLU A 52 3.59 -23.69 -5.73
C GLU A 52 3.46 -22.49 -6.66
N ASP A 53 3.52 -21.26 -6.13
CA ASP A 53 3.49 -20.03 -6.92
C ASP A 53 4.69 -19.93 -7.86
N ALA A 54 5.89 -20.29 -7.40
CA ALA A 54 7.08 -20.36 -8.24
C ALA A 54 6.93 -21.41 -9.34
N GLY A 55 6.31 -22.56 -9.04
CA GLY A 55 5.97 -23.61 -10.01
C GLY A 55 4.93 -23.14 -11.03
N ASP A 56 3.89 -22.41 -10.59
CA ASP A 56 2.89 -21.82 -11.48
C ASP A 56 3.50 -20.78 -12.43
N ALA A 57 4.35 -19.89 -11.88
CA ALA A 57 5.07 -18.91 -12.67
C ALA A 57 5.98 -19.57 -13.72
N ARG A 58 6.67 -20.66 -13.35
CA ARG A 58 7.49 -21.42 -14.28
C ARG A 58 6.67 -22.03 -15.41
N ARG A 59 5.55 -22.71 -15.06
CA ARG A 59 4.65 -23.28 -16.08
C ARG A 59 4.12 -22.22 -17.06
N ALA A 60 3.76 -21.03 -16.52
CA ALA A 60 3.34 -19.93 -17.39
C ALA A 60 4.49 -19.46 -18.31
N ALA A 61 5.71 -19.34 -17.79
CA ALA A 61 6.88 -18.99 -18.60
C ALA A 61 7.19 -20.02 -19.69
N ASP A 62 7.06 -21.32 -19.37
CA ASP A 62 7.25 -22.42 -20.32
C ASP A 62 6.21 -22.34 -21.48
N VAL A 63 4.92 -22.06 -21.15
CA VAL A 63 3.86 -21.84 -22.16
C VAL A 63 4.16 -20.65 -23.05
N LEU A 64 4.71 -19.57 -22.47
CA LEU A 64 5.07 -18.35 -23.21
C LEU A 64 6.39 -18.47 -23.97
N GLY A 65 7.17 -19.55 -23.77
CA GLY A 65 8.45 -19.75 -24.40
C GLY A 65 9.53 -18.75 -23.94
N ILE A 66 9.43 -18.22 -22.73
CA ILE A 66 10.38 -17.23 -22.18
C ILE A 66 11.33 -17.85 -21.14
N PRO A 67 12.58 -17.38 -21.05
CA PRO A 67 13.47 -17.74 -19.95
C PRO A 67 12.87 -17.36 -18.59
N TYR A 68 13.11 -18.20 -17.57
CA TYR A 68 12.56 -17.99 -16.23
C TYR A 68 13.63 -18.19 -15.15
N TYR A 69 13.64 -17.29 -14.19
CA TYR A 69 14.55 -17.31 -13.04
C TYR A 69 13.82 -17.06 -11.71
N VAL A 70 14.38 -17.57 -10.62
CA VAL A 70 13.95 -17.23 -9.26
C VAL A 70 15.04 -16.36 -8.62
N TRP A 71 14.66 -15.18 -8.14
CA TRP A 71 15.57 -14.29 -7.42
C TRP A 71 15.21 -14.27 -5.94
N ASP A 72 16.19 -14.61 -5.10
CA ASP A 72 16.04 -14.48 -3.64
C ASP A 72 16.15 -13.00 -3.25
N LEU A 73 15.05 -12.44 -2.77
CA LEU A 73 14.93 -11.10 -2.20
C LEU A 73 14.43 -11.15 -0.74
N SER A 74 14.48 -12.34 -0.11
CA SER A 74 13.87 -12.59 1.19
C SER A 74 14.52 -11.77 2.32
N GLU A 75 15.84 -11.59 2.30
CA GLU A 75 16.55 -10.78 3.26
C GLU A 75 16.13 -9.31 3.16
N ARG A 76 16.20 -8.75 1.95
CA ARG A 76 15.77 -7.39 1.69
C ARG A 76 14.30 -7.15 2.08
N PHE A 77 13.42 -8.12 1.77
CA PHE A 77 12.01 -8.06 2.16
C PHE A 77 11.84 -8.06 3.68
N SER A 78 12.57 -8.90 4.39
CA SER A 78 12.53 -8.95 5.85
C SER A 78 12.98 -7.62 6.48
N GLU A 79 14.07 -7.05 5.96
CA GLU A 79 14.66 -5.81 6.49
C GLU A 79 13.85 -4.55 6.18
N THR A 80 13.20 -4.48 5.00
CA THR A 80 12.57 -3.23 4.54
C THR A 80 11.05 -3.25 4.59
N VAL A 81 10.40 -4.42 4.57
CA VAL A 81 8.94 -4.54 4.58
C VAL A 81 8.44 -5.09 5.92
N VAL A 82 9.00 -6.23 6.37
CA VAL A 82 8.55 -6.85 7.62
C VAL A 82 9.01 -6.05 8.83
N ALA A 83 10.27 -5.60 8.85
CA ALA A 83 10.79 -4.79 9.94
C ALA A 83 10.10 -3.41 10.02
N ASP A 84 9.85 -2.75 8.88
CA ASP A 84 9.05 -1.51 8.83
C ASP A 84 7.64 -1.74 9.38
N PHE A 85 6.99 -2.82 8.96
CA PHE A 85 5.66 -3.18 9.44
C PHE A 85 5.60 -3.32 10.96
N LEU A 86 6.57 -4.02 11.56
CA LEU A 86 6.64 -4.22 13.00
C LEU A 86 6.92 -2.89 13.73
N SER A 87 7.88 -2.09 13.25
CA SER A 87 8.26 -0.83 13.86
C SER A 87 7.14 0.21 13.82
N GLU A 88 6.39 0.27 12.72
CA GLU A 88 5.23 1.16 12.57
C GLU A 88 4.11 0.79 13.56
N TYR A 89 3.78 -0.50 13.69
CA TYR A 89 2.81 -0.94 14.68
C TYR A 89 3.30 -0.71 16.12
N GLU A 90 4.56 -0.95 16.40
CA GLU A 90 5.15 -0.64 17.72
C GLU A 90 5.06 0.86 18.05
N ALA A 91 5.18 1.72 17.04
CA ALA A 91 4.98 3.16 17.15
C ALA A 91 3.48 3.58 17.19
N GLY A 92 2.53 2.64 17.19
CA GLY A 92 1.08 2.92 17.19
C GLY A 92 0.54 3.40 15.84
N ARG A 93 1.31 3.21 14.76
CA ARG A 93 0.89 3.55 13.40
C ARG A 93 0.40 2.30 12.67
N THR A 94 -0.35 2.49 11.59
CA THR A 94 -0.93 1.39 10.81
C THR A 94 -0.37 1.43 9.39
N PRO A 95 0.74 0.72 9.12
CA PRO A 95 1.38 0.76 7.81
C PRO A 95 0.59 0.01 6.73
N ASN A 96 0.88 0.32 5.47
CA ASN A 96 0.46 -0.48 4.34
C ASN A 96 1.67 -1.24 3.76
N PRO A 97 1.82 -2.55 4.06
CA PRO A 97 3.00 -3.30 3.63
C PRO A 97 3.08 -3.47 2.09
N CYS A 98 1.95 -3.38 1.37
CA CYS A 98 1.97 -3.43 -0.10
C CYS A 98 2.61 -2.18 -0.70
N VAL A 99 2.43 -1.01 -0.09
CA VAL A 99 3.13 0.23 -0.49
C VAL A 99 4.64 0.05 -0.29
N ARG A 100 5.08 -0.44 0.88
CA ARG A 100 6.50 -0.69 1.18
C ARG A 100 7.11 -1.76 0.27
N CYS A 101 6.35 -2.83 -0.05
CA CYS A 101 6.81 -3.84 -1.00
C CYS A 101 7.00 -3.26 -2.41
N ASN A 102 6.09 -2.44 -2.88
CA ASN A 102 6.24 -1.75 -4.17
C ASN A 102 7.46 -0.82 -4.15
N GLU A 103 7.62 -0.02 -3.08
CA GLU A 103 8.75 0.90 -2.91
C GLU A 103 10.10 0.19 -2.89
N HIS A 104 10.30 -0.74 -1.95
CA HIS A 104 11.62 -1.28 -1.64
C HIS A 104 11.98 -2.54 -2.43
N ILE A 105 11.00 -3.34 -2.82
CA ILE A 105 11.24 -4.62 -3.48
C ILE A 105 11.01 -4.52 -4.99
N LYS A 106 9.79 -4.17 -5.44
CA LYS A 106 9.47 -4.23 -6.87
C LYS A 106 10.10 -3.10 -7.67
N PHE A 107 10.03 -1.87 -7.16
CA PHE A 107 10.51 -0.69 -7.88
C PHE A 107 11.82 -0.11 -7.31
N THR A 108 12.48 -0.81 -6.40
CA THR A 108 13.88 -0.57 -6.03
C THR A 108 14.70 -1.83 -6.29
N ALA A 109 14.67 -2.83 -5.43
CA ALA A 109 15.57 -3.97 -5.52
C ALA A 109 15.47 -4.74 -6.85
N LEU A 110 14.23 -5.03 -7.31
CA LEU A 110 14.01 -5.74 -8.58
C LEU A 110 14.39 -4.87 -9.78
N LEU A 111 13.96 -3.61 -9.83
CA LEU A 111 14.23 -2.70 -10.93
C LEU A 111 15.70 -2.36 -11.05
N ASP A 112 16.39 -2.07 -9.93
CA ASP A 112 17.82 -1.77 -9.90
C ASP A 112 18.64 -2.97 -10.43
N LYS A 113 18.30 -4.19 -9.96
CA LYS A 113 18.94 -5.41 -10.45
C LYS A 113 18.64 -5.68 -11.91
N ALA A 114 17.41 -5.45 -12.37
CA ALA A 114 17.04 -5.56 -13.77
C ALA A 114 17.85 -4.59 -14.64
N THR A 115 17.94 -3.33 -14.22
CA THR A 115 18.72 -2.28 -14.89
C THR A 115 20.20 -2.64 -14.98
N ALA A 116 20.80 -3.15 -13.90
CA ALA A 116 22.20 -3.58 -13.87
C ALA A 116 22.47 -4.77 -14.82
N LEU A 117 21.46 -5.60 -15.11
CA LEU A 117 21.51 -6.70 -16.06
C LEU A 117 21.15 -6.30 -17.51
N GLY A 118 20.93 -5.00 -17.76
CA GLY A 118 20.66 -4.45 -19.09
C GLY A 118 19.21 -4.65 -19.55
N PHE A 119 18.25 -4.77 -18.63
CA PHE A 119 16.82 -4.68 -18.96
C PHE A 119 16.41 -3.20 -19.06
N ASP A 120 15.54 -2.91 -20.04
CA ASP A 120 15.03 -1.58 -20.29
C ASP A 120 13.87 -1.23 -19.33
N ALA A 121 13.04 -2.23 -19.00
CA ALA A 121 11.84 -2.05 -18.17
C ALA A 121 11.49 -3.29 -17.35
N VAL A 122 10.67 -3.08 -16.32
CA VAL A 122 10.04 -4.12 -15.50
C VAL A 122 8.53 -4.11 -15.72
N ALA A 123 7.97 -5.23 -16.19
CA ALA A 123 6.54 -5.44 -16.35
C ALA A 123 5.97 -6.17 -15.13
N THR A 124 4.82 -5.71 -14.64
CA THR A 124 4.13 -6.31 -13.50
C THR A 124 2.63 -6.43 -13.77
N GLY A 125 1.96 -7.36 -13.07
CA GLY A 125 0.52 -7.58 -13.16
C GLY A 125 -0.34 -6.56 -12.39
N HIS A 126 0.11 -5.32 -12.22
CA HIS A 126 -0.69 -4.31 -11.55
C HIS A 126 -1.75 -3.69 -12.47
N TYR A 127 -2.90 -3.39 -11.88
CA TYR A 127 -3.98 -2.64 -12.51
C TYR A 127 -3.76 -1.14 -12.30
N ALA A 128 -3.02 -0.54 -13.19
CA ALA A 128 -2.81 0.91 -13.30
C ALA A 128 -2.40 1.23 -14.74
N ARG A 129 -2.56 2.44 -15.19
CA ARG A 129 -2.16 2.87 -16.54
C ARG A 129 -0.95 3.79 -16.48
N VAL A 130 -0.04 3.59 -17.40
CA VAL A 130 1.00 4.56 -17.72
C VAL A 130 0.61 5.24 -19.02
N VAL A 131 0.48 6.56 -18.97
CA VAL A 131 0.20 7.40 -20.14
C VAL A 131 1.45 8.19 -20.46
N THR A 132 1.92 8.12 -21.70
CA THR A 132 3.03 8.92 -22.18
C THR A 132 2.47 10.14 -22.92
N ARG A 133 2.83 11.33 -22.50
CA ARG A 133 2.45 12.60 -23.15
C ARG A 133 3.29 12.85 -24.40
N ASP A 134 2.88 13.82 -25.20
CA ASP A 134 3.58 14.22 -26.43
C ASP A 134 5.02 14.71 -26.17
N ASP A 135 5.29 15.26 -24.98
CA ASP A 135 6.63 15.70 -24.54
C ASP A 135 7.51 14.55 -24.01
N GLY A 136 6.98 13.31 -24.00
CA GLY A 136 7.66 12.13 -23.49
C GLY A 136 7.44 11.88 -21.98
N THR A 137 6.84 12.81 -21.24
CA THR A 137 6.56 12.63 -19.79
C THR A 137 5.62 11.45 -19.58
N ARG A 138 5.96 10.61 -18.62
CA ARG A 138 5.13 9.46 -18.23
C ARG A 138 4.32 9.78 -16.98
N GLU A 139 3.04 9.50 -17.05
CA GLU A 139 2.08 9.73 -15.99
C GLU A 139 1.49 8.40 -15.50
N LEU A 140 1.35 8.26 -14.19
CA LEU A 140 0.61 7.15 -13.58
C LEU A 140 -0.87 7.55 -13.47
N HIS A 141 -1.74 6.69 -13.96
CA HIS A 141 -3.19 6.87 -13.92
C HIS A 141 -3.89 5.67 -13.27
N ARG A 142 -5.09 5.93 -12.75
CA ARG A 142 -6.00 4.88 -12.30
C ARG A 142 -6.32 3.89 -13.41
N SER A 143 -6.55 2.64 -13.03
CA SER A 143 -7.14 1.64 -13.92
C SER A 143 -8.61 1.97 -14.22
N PRO A 144 -9.11 1.66 -15.44
CA PRO A 144 -10.55 1.66 -15.72
C PRO A 144 -11.31 0.62 -14.86
N ASN A 145 -10.64 -0.43 -14.42
CA ASN A 145 -11.16 -1.37 -13.42
C ASN A 145 -11.02 -0.77 -12.02
N THR A 146 -12.03 -0.01 -11.59
CA THR A 146 -12.02 0.73 -10.31
C THR A 146 -11.98 -0.20 -9.10
N GLU A 147 -12.51 -1.42 -9.21
CA GLU A 147 -12.49 -2.41 -8.10
C GLU A 147 -11.09 -2.99 -7.87
N LYS A 148 -10.28 -3.05 -8.91
CA LYS A 148 -8.92 -3.59 -8.88
C LYS A 148 -7.84 -2.52 -9.03
N ASP A 149 -8.21 -1.24 -9.09
CA ASP A 149 -7.24 -0.16 -9.22
C ASP A 149 -6.16 -0.21 -8.13
N GLN A 150 -4.92 -0.27 -8.58
CA GLN A 150 -3.74 -0.35 -7.73
C GLN A 150 -2.84 0.89 -7.83
N SER A 151 -3.32 1.95 -8.45
CA SER A 151 -2.59 3.21 -8.55
C SER A 151 -2.20 3.78 -7.18
N TYR A 152 -3.04 3.55 -6.16
CA TYR A 152 -2.77 3.93 -4.78
C TYR A 152 -1.46 3.34 -4.23
N VAL A 153 -1.24 2.04 -4.39
CA VAL A 153 -0.03 1.37 -3.86
C VAL A 153 1.20 1.56 -4.75
N LEU A 154 1.01 2.10 -5.97
CA LEU A 154 2.07 2.41 -6.92
C LEU A 154 2.55 3.86 -6.82
N ALA A 155 1.78 4.75 -6.20
CA ALA A 155 2.08 6.17 -6.10
C ALA A 155 3.43 6.48 -5.41
N VAL A 156 3.99 5.53 -4.67
CA VAL A 156 5.26 5.63 -3.93
C VAL A 156 6.50 5.52 -4.82
N MET A 157 6.37 5.06 -6.08
CA MET A 157 7.55 4.71 -6.90
C MET A 157 8.38 5.92 -7.37
N GLY A 158 7.79 7.10 -7.46
CA GLY A 158 8.44 8.29 -8.01
C GLY A 158 8.58 8.28 -9.54
N PRO A 159 8.92 9.44 -10.15
CA PRO A 159 8.94 9.59 -11.61
C PRO A 159 10.06 8.77 -12.27
N GLU A 160 11.26 8.73 -11.70
CA GLU A 160 12.41 8.01 -12.28
C GLU A 160 12.14 6.51 -12.46
N ARG A 161 11.45 5.89 -11.50
CA ARG A 161 11.08 4.47 -11.57
C ARG A 161 9.90 4.22 -12.49
N LEU A 162 8.98 5.20 -12.56
CA LEU A 162 7.85 5.15 -13.49
C LEU A 162 8.32 5.08 -14.95
N GLU A 163 9.45 5.71 -15.29
CA GLU A 163 10.05 5.65 -16.64
C GLU A 163 10.36 4.22 -17.11
N ARG A 164 10.61 3.31 -16.18
CA ARG A 164 10.96 1.91 -16.47
C ARG A 164 9.90 0.90 -16.03
N ALA A 165 8.74 1.37 -15.55
CA ALA A 165 7.64 0.51 -15.13
C ALA A 165 6.68 0.25 -16.29
N MET A 166 6.18 -0.98 -16.40
CA MET A 166 5.15 -1.37 -17.37
C MET A 166 4.00 -2.08 -16.64
N PHE A 167 2.78 -1.65 -16.93
CA PHE A 167 1.54 -2.24 -16.40
C PHE A 167 0.64 -2.70 -17.55
N PRO A 168 0.94 -3.88 -18.17
CA PRO A 168 0.21 -4.33 -19.34
C PRO A 168 -1.30 -4.54 -19.11
N LEU A 169 -1.71 -4.74 -17.84
CA LEU A 169 -3.12 -4.89 -17.47
C LEU A 169 -3.88 -3.57 -17.33
N GLY A 170 -3.21 -2.44 -17.47
CA GLY A 170 -3.81 -1.12 -17.22
C GLY A 170 -4.98 -0.74 -18.11
N GLY A 171 -5.21 -1.43 -19.23
CA GLY A 171 -6.33 -1.20 -20.14
C GLY A 171 -7.56 -2.07 -19.90
N PHE A 172 -7.48 -3.11 -19.06
CA PHE A 172 -8.57 -4.04 -18.83
C PHE A 172 -9.64 -3.43 -17.90
N ALA A 173 -10.90 -3.55 -18.30
CA ALA A 173 -12.03 -3.02 -17.54
C ALA A 173 -12.49 -3.99 -16.44
N SER A 174 -12.18 -5.29 -16.56
CA SER A 174 -12.59 -6.30 -15.58
C SER A 174 -11.52 -7.38 -15.35
N LYS A 175 -11.62 -8.08 -14.24
CA LYS A 175 -10.81 -9.27 -13.94
C LYS A 175 -11.18 -10.44 -14.85
N ASP A 176 -12.43 -10.53 -15.26
CA ASP A 176 -12.91 -11.60 -16.14
C ASP A 176 -12.26 -11.53 -17.52
N GLU A 177 -12.05 -10.31 -18.04
CA GLU A 177 -11.26 -10.13 -19.27
C GLU A 177 -9.84 -10.68 -19.14
N VAL A 178 -9.16 -10.42 -18.02
CA VAL A 178 -7.81 -10.94 -17.77
C VAL A 178 -7.83 -12.47 -17.66
N ARG A 179 -8.84 -13.06 -17.04
CA ARG A 179 -9.00 -14.52 -16.96
C ARG A 179 -9.26 -15.13 -18.33
N ALA A 180 -10.12 -14.51 -19.15
CA ALA A 180 -10.36 -14.94 -20.54
C ALA A 180 -9.08 -14.87 -21.38
N GLU A 181 -8.26 -13.84 -21.17
CA GLU A 181 -6.96 -13.74 -21.83
C GLU A 181 -5.98 -14.85 -21.40
N ALA A 182 -6.01 -15.24 -20.13
CA ALA A 182 -5.22 -16.37 -19.63
C ALA A 182 -5.69 -17.69 -20.25
N GLU A 183 -7.00 -17.94 -20.34
CA GLU A 183 -7.58 -19.12 -20.95
C GLU A 183 -7.24 -19.21 -22.45
N ARG A 184 -7.41 -18.12 -23.18
CA ARG A 184 -7.07 -18.03 -24.61
C ARG A 184 -5.62 -18.45 -24.91
N ARG A 185 -4.71 -18.20 -23.96
CA ARG A 185 -3.28 -18.55 -24.05
C ARG A 185 -2.93 -19.90 -23.44
N GLY A 186 -3.89 -20.64 -22.92
CA GLY A 186 -3.65 -21.93 -22.26
C GLY A 186 -2.86 -21.82 -20.96
N LEU A 187 -2.93 -20.68 -20.27
CA LEU A 187 -2.27 -20.48 -18.98
C LEU A 187 -3.07 -21.19 -17.87
N SER A 188 -2.45 -22.17 -17.21
CA SER A 188 -3.10 -23.01 -16.18
C SER A 188 -3.58 -22.23 -14.93
N VAL A 189 -3.14 -20.99 -14.79
CA VAL A 189 -3.48 -20.11 -13.65
C VAL A 189 -4.77 -19.33 -13.85
N SER A 190 -5.51 -19.49 -14.95
CA SER A 190 -6.73 -18.75 -15.29
C SER A 190 -7.80 -18.82 -14.19
N ALA A 191 -7.98 -20.00 -13.57
CA ALA A 191 -8.95 -20.24 -12.50
C ALA A 191 -8.39 -20.01 -11.07
N LYS A 192 -7.10 -19.61 -10.94
CA LYS A 192 -6.48 -19.43 -9.62
C LYS A 192 -7.15 -18.27 -8.87
N PRO A 193 -7.51 -18.46 -7.58
CA PRO A 193 -8.06 -17.39 -6.75
C PRO A 193 -7.07 -16.23 -6.57
N ASP A 194 -7.61 -15.02 -6.36
CA ASP A 194 -6.80 -13.85 -6.06
C ASP A 194 -6.21 -13.93 -4.63
N SER A 195 -5.04 -13.33 -4.43
CA SER A 195 -4.47 -13.12 -3.09
C SER A 195 -5.12 -11.90 -2.45
N TYR A 196 -5.65 -12.04 -1.22
CA TYR A 196 -6.41 -10.99 -0.54
C TYR A 196 -5.77 -10.47 0.74
N ASP A 197 -4.77 -11.16 1.29
CA ASP A 197 -4.18 -10.85 2.59
C ASP A 197 -2.73 -10.37 2.49
N ILE A 198 -2.22 -9.87 3.62
CA ILE A 198 -0.80 -9.54 3.78
C ILE A 198 0.02 -10.81 3.54
N CYS A 199 0.89 -10.81 2.54
CA CYS A 199 1.55 -11.98 2.01
C CYS A 199 2.42 -12.76 3.03
N PHE A 200 2.91 -12.10 4.08
CA PHE A 200 3.74 -12.70 5.14
C PHE A 200 2.96 -12.98 6.44
N VAL A 201 1.65 -12.70 6.49
CA VAL A 201 0.75 -13.07 7.58
C VAL A 201 -0.08 -14.27 7.11
N ALA A 202 0.46 -15.48 7.32
CA ALA A 202 -0.02 -16.69 6.67
C ALA A 202 -1.49 -17.06 6.93
N ASP A 203 -2.06 -16.69 8.10
CA ASP A 203 -3.42 -17.01 8.53
C ASP A 203 -4.39 -15.84 8.48
N GLY A 204 -3.91 -14.67 8.07
CA GLY A 204 -4.68 -13.43 8.13
C GLY A 204 -4.84 -12.90 9.56
N ASP A 205 -4.24 -13.56 10.56
CA ASP A 205 -4.23 -13.07 11.95
C ASP A 205 -3.06 -12.10 12.18
N THR A 206 -3.24 -10.87 11.72
CA THR A 206 -2.27 -9.79 11.95
C THR A 206 -1.99 -9.56 13.44
N ARG A 207 -3.00 -9.73 14.32
CA ARG A 207 -2.80 -9.57 15.78
C ARG A 207 -1.93 -10.67 16.35
N GLY A 208 -2.17 -11.92 15.98
CA GLY A 208 -1.35 -13.06 16.38
C GLY A 208 0.09 -12.90 15.91
N PHE A 209 0.29 -12.48 14.66
CA PHE A 209 1.61 -12.20 14.10
C PHE A 209 2.36 -11.10 14.87
N LEU A 210 1.69 -9.98 15.19
CA LEU A 210 2.29 -8.89 15.97
C LEU A 210 2.64 -9.35 17.39
N ARG A 211 1.73 -10.09 18.05
CA ARG A 211 1.95 -10.62 19.41
C ARG A 211 3.13 -11.59 19.46
N GLU A 212 3.28 -12.44 18.47
CA GLU A 212 4.42 -13.37 18.37
C GLU A 212 5.75 -12.62 18.27
N ARG A 213 5.78 -11.51 17.55
CA ARG A 213 7.00 -10.75 17.26
C ARG A 213 7.33 -9.64 18.28
N LEU A 214 6.31 -8.96 18.80
CA LEU A 214 6.45 -7.82 19.71
C LEU A 214 6.22 -8.19 21.19
N GLY A 215 5.72 -9.42 21.44
CA GLY A 215 5.40 -9.89 22.77
C GLY A 215 4.07 -9.34 23.30
N SER A 216 3.57 -9.92 24.41
CA SER A 216 2.40 -9.39 25.12
C SER A 216 2.83 -8.21 25.98
N ARG A 217 2.08 -7.10 25.87
CA ARG A 217 2.27 -5.86 26.65
C ARG A 217 0.89 -5.44 27.21
N PRO A 218 0.45 -6.02 28.33
CA PRO A 218 -0.86 -5.69 28.92
C PRO A 218 -1.00 -4.20 29.21
N GLY A 219 -2.17 -3.64 28.90
CA GLY A 219 -2.48 -2.24 29.07
C GLY A 219 -3.99 -2.00 29.15
N GLU A 220 -4.39 -0.74 29.29
CA GLU A 220 -5.77 -0.36 29.52
C GLU A 220 -6.42 0.24 28.28
N VAL A 221 -7.71 -0.07 28.11
CA VAL A 221 -8.60 0.65 27.21
C VAL A 221 -9.36 1.67 28.04
N VAL A 222 -9.21 2.97 27.72
CA VAL A 222 -9.89 4.06 28.42
C VAL A 222 -10.88 4.79 27.52
N ASP A 223 -11.89 5.41 28.12
CA ASP A 223 -12.75 6.36 27.42
C ASP A 223 -12.08 7.74 27.26
N THR A 224 -12.78 8.70 26.68
CA THR A 224 -12.29 10.09 26.49
C THR A 224 -12.09 10.86 27.80
N ASP A 225 -12.74 10.43 28.86
CA ASP A 225 -12.65 11.03 30.19
C ASP A 225 -11.54 10.38 31.04
N GLY A 226 -10.87 9.34 30.51
CA GLY A 226 -9.80 8.61 31.16
C GLY A 226 -10.28 7.44 32.03
N ASN A 227 -11.56 7.11 32.02
CA ASN A 227 -12.07 5.97 32.79
C ASN A 227 -11.70 4.66 32.08
N VAL A 228 -11.24 3.67 32.84
CA VAL A 228 -10.93 2.35 32.32
C VAL A 228 -12.22 1.61 31.95
N VAL A 229 -12.32 1.18 30.70
CA VAL A 229 -13.49 0.48 30.11
C VAL A 229 -13.16 -0.90 29.59
N GLY A 230 -11.88 -1.30 29.62
CA GLY A 230 -11.40 -2.62 29.21
C GLY A 230 -9.89 -2.73 29.36
N ASP A 231 -9.36 -3.85 28.89
CA ASP A 231 -7.94 -4.17 28.88
C ASP A 231 -7.51 -4.75 27.52
N HIS A 232 -6.21 -4.82 27.30
CA HIS A 232 -5.63 -5.38 26.06
C HIS A 232 -4.24 -5.97 26.29
N ASP A 233 -3.77 -6.80 25.34
CA ASP A 233 -2.45 -7.44 25.39
C ASP A 233 -1.33 -6.63 24.70
N GLY A 234 -1.63 -5.45 24.16
CA GLY A 234 -0.69 -4.56 23.48
C GLY A 234 -1.41 -3.48 22.66
N ALA A 235 -1.14 -2.20 22.94
CA ALA A 235 -1.74 -1.08 22.22
C ALA A 235 -1.38 -1.09 20.72
N TYR A 236 -0.22 -1.65 20.35
CA TYR A 236 0.23 -1.83 18.97
C TYR A 236 -0.78 -2.61 18.10
N ALA A 237 -1.62 -3.47 18.68
CA ALA A 237 -2.59 -4.28 17.94
C ALA A 237 -3.88 -3.53 17.56
N TYR A 238 -3.93 -2.21 17.82
CA TYR A 238 -5.10 -1.38 17.59
C TYR A 238 -4.82 -0.31 16.53
N THR A 239 -5.87 0.03 15.78
CA THR A 239 -5.84 1.03 14.71
C THR A 239 -6.91 2.09 14.94
N VAL A 240 -6.59 3.36 14.74
CA VAL A 240 -7.58 4.47 14.79
C VAL A 240 -8.72 4.19 13.79
N GLY A 241 -9.96 4.30 14.28
CA GLY A 241 -11.16 3.95 13.53
C GLY A 241 -11.64 2.50 13.69
N GLN A 242 -10.89 1.66 14.41
CA GLN A 242 -11.30 0.28 14.67
C GLN A 242 -12.52 0.25 15.58
N ARG A 243 -13.53 -0.58 15.24
CA ARG A 243 -14.78 -0.79 15.98
C ARG A 243 -14.85 -2.15 16.64
N LYS A 244 -14.36 -3.22 15.98
CA LYS A 244 -14.49 -4.60 16.43
C LYS A 244 -13.29 -5.05 17.23
N GLY A 245 -13.48 -5.99 18.15
CA GLY A 245 -12.39 -6.60 18.92
C GLY A 245 -11.74 -5.65 19.92
N LEU A 246 -12.51 -4.74 20.52
CA LEU A 246 -12.01 -3.75 21.51
C LEU A 246 -11.90 -4.30 22.93
N GLY A 247 -12.47 -5.48 23.22
CA GLY A 247 -12.41 -6.09 24.55
C GLY A 247 -13.16 -5.29 25.65
N LEU A 248 -14.15 -4.47 25.27
CA LEU A 248 -14.89 -3.64 26.23
C LEU A 248 -15.76 -4.51 27.15
N GLY A 249 -15.53 -4.44 28.44
CA GLY A 249 -16.25 -5.21 29.45
C GLY A 249 -17.70 -4.77 29.68
N ARG A 250 -18.07 -3.56 29.24
CA ARG A 250 -19.42 -3.00 29.40
C ARG A 250 -19.83 -2.20 28.15
N PRO A 251 -21.12 -2.21 27.78
CA PRO A 251 -21.65 -1.27 26.82
C PRO A 251 -21.42 0.18 27.27
N ALA A 252 -21.24 1.09 26.33
CA ALA A 252 -21.15 2.50 26.66
C ALA A 252 -22.47 3.02 27.27
N PRO A 253 -22.43 3.96 28.24
CA PRO A 253 -23.62 4.45 28.91
C PRO A 253 -24.71 5.02 27.98
N ASP A 254 -24.30 5.56 26.83
CA ASP A 254 -25.19 6.10 25.81
C ASP A 254 -25.68 5.05 24.79
N GLY A 255 -25.31 3.77 24.96
CA GLY A 255 -25.66 2.68 24.05
C GLY A 255 -25.02 2.73 22.65
N ARG A 256 -24.14 3.72 22.39
CA ARG A 256 -23.52 3.92 21.08
C ARG A 256 -22.25 3.08 20.94
N ALA A 257 -21.93 2.71 19.70
CA ALA A 257 -20.68 2.04 19.38
C ALA A 257 -19.46 2.91 19.73
N ARG A 258 -18.43 2.28 20.22
CA ARG A 258 -17.12 2.89 20.46
C ARG A 258 -16.13 2.51 19.38
N TYR A 259 -15.22 3.42 19.12
CA TYR A 259 -14.14 3.30 18.12
C TYR A 259 -12.83 3.68 18.78
N VAL A 260 -11.73 3.10 18.33
CA VAL A 260 -10.40 3.59 18.70
C VAL A 260 -10.23 5.00 18.13
N VAL A 261 -10.04 5.98 19.00
CA VAL A 261 -9.84 7.38 18.61
C VAL A 261 -8.38 7.80 18.77
N ASP A 262 -7.62 7.11 19.63
CA ASP A 262 -6.19 7.36 19.84
C ASP A 262 -5.48 6.09 20.32
N VAL A 263 -4.19 5.95 19.98
CA VAL A 263 -3.30 4.87 20.42
C VAL A 263 -2.05 5.50 21.03
N ARG A 264 -1.91 5.44 22.35
CA ARG A 264 -0.81 6.05 23.12
C ARG A 264 0.23 4.98 23.46
N THR A 265 1.22 4.82 22.60
CA THR A 265 2.24 3.79 22.78
C THR A 265 3.15 4.02 23.98
N SER A 266 3.43 5.28 24.34
CA SER A 266 4.26 5.63 25.50
C SER A 266 3.65 5.20 26.84
N SER A 267 2.32 5.24 26.97
CA SER A 267 1.57 4.76 28.14
C SER A 267 0.93 3.40 27.93
N ASN A 268 1.12 2.78 26.76
CA ASN A 268 0.48 1.53 26.34
C ASN A 268 -1.04 1.56 26.59
N THR A 269 -1.70 2.64 26.14
CA THR A 269 -3.12 2.89 26.38
C THR A 269 -3.86 3.06 25.06
N VAL A 270 -5.03 2.43 24.94
CA VAL A 270 -5.96 2.61 23.82
C VAL A 270 -7.11 3.50 24.25
N VAL A 271 -7.35 4.61 23.56
CA VAL A 271 -8.47 5.51 23.83
C VAL A 271 -9.63 5.20 22.92
N VAL A 272 -10.81 4.99 23.48
CA VAL A 272 -12.04 4.75 22.72
C VAL A 272 -13.05 5.88 22.91
N GLY A 273 -13.77 6.18 21.84
CA GLY A 273 -14.76 7.28 21.85
C GLY A 273 -15.86 7.08 20.80
N PRO A 274 -16.82 8.01 20.72
CA PRO A 274 -17.84 8.00 19.69
C PRO A 274 -17.28 8.31 18.30
N ALA A 275 -18.01 7.92 17.24
CA ALA A 275 -17.56 8.02 15.85
C ALA A 275 -17.28 9.47 15.39
N GLU A 276 -17.91 10.44 16.02
CA GLU A 276 -17.79 11.87 15.73
C GLU A 276 -16.35 12.38 15.92
N LEU A 277 -15.63 11.79 16.88
CA LEU A 277 -14.23 12.14 17.18
C LEU A 277 -13.24 11.64 16.11
N LEU A 278 -13.66 10.76 15.21
CA LEU A 278 -12.86 10.30 14.10
C LEU A 278 -12.90 11.24 12.89
N SER A 279 -13.74 12.25 12.91
CA SER A 279 -13.96 13.18 11.81
C SER A 279 -12.80 14.17 11.71
N VAL A 280 -12.12 14.18 10.56
CA VAL A 280 -10.97 15.05 10.28
C VAL A 280 -11.16 15.79 8.96
N ASP A 281 -10.60 16.98 8.84
CA ASP A 281 -10.58 17.81 7.63
C ASP A 281 -9.16 18.21 7.21
N THR A 282 -8.19 17.96 8.05
CA THR A 282 -6.78 18.28 7.81
C THR A 282 -5.92 17.03 8.02
N VAL A 283 -5.02 16.77 7.06
CA VAL A 283 -4.05 15.68 7.13
C VAL A 283 -2.65 16.23 6.92
N ALA A 284 -1.78 15.94 7.86
CA ALA A 284 -0.34 16.15 7.77
C ALA A 284 0.33 14.83 7.38
N ALA A 285 1.18 14.86 6.35
CA ALA A 285 1.85 13.68 5.85
C ALA A 285 3.33 13.96 5.56
N GLU A 286 4.16 12.96 5.79
CA GLU A 286 5.62 12.96 5.64
C GLU A 286 6.08 12.09 4.46
N LYS A 287 7.34 12.19 4.09
CA LYS A 287 7.95 11.39 3.01
C LYS A 287 7.17 11.53 1.69
N ALA A 288 6.87 12.77 1.32
CA ALA A 288 6.12 13.06 0.09
C ALA A 288 6.93 12.70 -1.16
N VAL A 289 6.28 12.01 -2.09
CA VAL A 289 6.79 11.65 -3.42
C VAL A 289 5.82 12.21 -4.45
N TRP A 290 6.31 13.02 -5.37
CA TRP A 290 5.51 13.60 -6.46
C TRP A 290 5.80 12.89 -7.77
N LEU A 291 4.75 12.48 -8.47
CA LEU A 291 4.78 11.89 -9.82
C LEU A 291 4.50 12.93 -10.92
N SER A 292 4.02 14.10 -10.52
CA SER A 292 3.90 15.31 -11.31
C SER A 292 4.76 16.40 -10.68
N PRO A 293 5.00 17.53 -11.35
CA PRO A 293 5.65 18.66 -10.70
C PRO A 293 4.98 19.02 -9.37
N ALA A 294 5.77 19.05 -8.29
CA ALA A 294 5.27 19.44 -6.97
C ALA A 294 4.77 20.90 -7.00
N PRO A 295 3.72 21.24 -6.23
CA PRO A 295 3.32 22.64 -6.04
C PRO A 295 4.50 23.50 -5.54
N GLY A 296 4.57 24.73 -5.99
CA GLY A 296 5.57 25.68 -5.51
C GLY A 296 5.43 25.97 -4.00
N PRO A 297 6.45 26.59 -3.38
CA PRO A 297 6.39 26.92 -1.95
C PRO A 297 5.16 27.77 -1.62
N GLY A 298 4.30 27.27 -0.73
CA GLY A 298 3.05 27.94 -0.32
C GLY A 298 1.89 27.83 -1.31
N GLU A 299 2.10 27.23 -2.47
CA GLU A 299 1.05 27.02 -3.48
C GLU A 299 0.14 25.86 -3.09
N TRP A 300 -1.17 26.08 -3.21
CA TRP A 300 -2.19 25.05 -3.05
C TRP A 300 -2.68 24.54 -4.39
N LEU A 301 -2.76 23.23 -4.52
CA LEU A 301 -3.24 22.54 -5.70
C LEU A 301 -4.58 21.87 -5.39
N ASP A 302 -5.61 22.14 -6.20
CA ASP A 302 -6.87 21.43 -6.11
C ASP A 302 -6.69 19.98 -6.60
N ALA A 303 -7.17 19.04 -5.80
CA ALA A 303 -7.00 17.60 -6.01
C ALA A 303 -8.15 16.82 -5.38
N GLU A 304 -8.18 15.53 -5.66
CA GLU A 304 -8.91 14.55 -4.86
C GLU A 304 -7.89 13.71 -4.08
N VAL A 305 -8.19 13.38 -2.82
CA VAL A 305 -7.29 12.56 -2.01
C VAL A 305 -7.94 11.26 -1.58
N GLN A 306 -7.14 10.21 -1.55
CA GLN A 306 -7.50 8.88 -1.09
C GLN A 306 -6.55 8.45 0.03
N VAL A 307 -7.10 8.00 1.17
CA VAL A 307 -6.32 7.65 2.37
C VAL A 307 -6.34 6.15 2.69
N ARG A 308 -6.91 5.34 1.81
CA ARG A 308 -6.96 3.86 1.93
C ARG A 308 -7.00 3.25 0.55
N ALA A 309 -6.41 2.07 0.36
CA ALA A 309 -6.36 1.39 -0.93
C ALA A 309 -7.72 1.19 -1.61
N HIS A 310 -8.78 0.94 -0.82
CA HIS A 310 -10.16 0.80 -1.32
C HIS A 310 -11.06 1.95 -0.85
N GLY A 311 -10.49 3.13 -0.60
CA GLY A 311 -11.23 4.33 -0.21
C GLY A 311 -11.77 5.08 -1.43
N THR A 312 -12.88 5.78 -1.26
CA THR A 312 -13.36 6.74 -2.26
C THR A 312 -12.52 8.01 -2.17
N PRO A 313 -12.02 8.55 -3.30
CA PRO A 313 -11.39 9.86 -3.32
C PRO A 313 -12.35 10.96 -2.88
N VAL A 314 -11.85 11.95 -2.16
CA VAL A 314 -12.61 13.10 -1.71
C VAL A 314 -11.93 14.41 -2.14
N PRO A 315 -12.70 15.48 -2.45
CA PRO A 315 -12.16 16.77 -2.84
C PRO A 315 -11.27 17.37 -1.74
N ALA A 316 -10.11 17.88 -2.12
CA ALA A 316 -9.14 18.48 -1.21
C ALA A 316 -8.26 19.50 -1.93
N ARG A 317 -7.53 20.27 -1.14
CA ARG A 317 -6.36 21.05 -1.59
C ARG A 317 -5.12 20.45 -0.95
N VAL A 318 -4.07 20.34 -1.74
CA VAL A 318 -2.79 19.80 -1.27
C VAL A 318 -1.67 20.81 -1.51
N ARG A 319 -0.67 20.83 -0.65
CA ARG A 319 0.56 21.58 -0.88
C ARG A 319 1.78 20.76 -0.45
N ALA A 320 2.91 21.04 -1.09
CA ALA A 320 4.20 20.52 -0.66
C ALA A 320 4.74 21.32 0.53
N THR A 321 5.40 20.65 1.46
CA THR A 321 6.09 21.26 2.60
C THR A 321 7.54 20.80 2.65
N ALA A 322 8.44 21.68 3.12
CA ALA A 322 9.88 21.39 3.21
C ALA A 322 10.24 20.53 4.43
N GLY A 323 9.28 20.25 5.30
CA GLY A 323 9.41 19.42 6.48
C GLY A 323 8.07 18.76 6.80
N THR A 324 8.05 17.87 7.79
CA THR A 324 6.83 17.20 8.24
C THR A 324 5.83 18.21 8.79
N PRO A 325 4.63 18.34 8.22
CA PRO A 325 3.60 19.22 8.76
C PRO A 325 3.02 18.61 10.06
N GLY A 326 2.54 19.44 10.96
CA GLY A 326 1.94 19.05 12.23
C GLY A 326 0.90 20.04 12.70
N ARG A 327 0.29 19.78 13.85
CA ARG A 327 -0.69 20.68 14.47
C ARG A 327 -0.01 21.50 15.56
N GLY A 328 -0.05 22.82 15.45
CA GLY A 328 0.36 23.76 16.52
C GLY A 328 -0.64 23.83 17.66
N ASP A 329 -0.24 24.46 18.77
CA ASP A 329 -1.07 24.63 19.98
C ASP A 329 -2.33 25.48 19.70
N ASP A 330 -2.26 26.38 18.74
CA ASP A 330 -3.37 27.21 18.26
C ASP A 330 -4.28 26.50 17.24
N GLY A 331 -3.98 25.23 16.91
CA GLY A 331 -4.67 24.44 15.91
C GLY A 331 -4.21 24.66 14.47
N ALA A 332 -3.36 25.64 14.20
CA ALA A 332 -2.79 25.86 12.87
C ALA A 332 -1.77 24.80 12.49
N THR A 333 -1.51 24.65 11.19
CA THR A 333 -0.43 23.77 10.72
C THR A 333 0.91 24.44 10.95
N VAL A 334 1.83 23.74 11.61
CA VAL A 334 3.25 24.07 11.72
C VAL A 334 4.06 23.04 10.93
N VAL A 335 5.17 23.48 10.31
CA VAL A 335 6.07 22.61 9.56
C VAL A 335 7.36 22.45 10.34
N ALA A 336 7.73 21.20 10.64
CA ALA A 336 8.98 20.89 11.31
C ALA A 336 10.18 21.24 10.41
N ALA A 337 11.29 21.62 11.01
CA ALA A 337 12.54 21.88 10.29
C ALA A 337 13.42 20.61 10.19
N ASP A 338 12.78 19.46 9.92
CA ASP A 338 13.43 18.14 9.83
C ASP A 338 13.98 17.82 8.43
N GLY A 339 13.66 18.67 7.43
CA GLY A 339 14.06 18.47 6.05
C GLY A 339 13.40 17.28 5.34
N VAL A 340 12.42 16.64 5.98
CA VAL A 340 11.66 15.53 5.37
C VAL A 340 10.59 16.12 4.46
N PRO A 341 10.59 15.86 3.14
CA PRO A 341 9.53 16.35 2.25
C PRO A 341 8.16 15.92 2.77
N GLY A 342 7.25 16.87 2.92
CA GLY A 342 5.91 16.62 3.43
C GLY A 342 4.81 17.04 2.45
N MET A 343 3.60 16.64 2.81
CA MET A 343 2.37 17.05 2.12
C MET A 343 1.33 17.45 3.18
N GLU A 344 0.77 18.63 3.01
CA GLU A 344 -0.39 19.05 3.79
C GLU A 344 -1.64 18.96 2.92
N VAL A 345 -2.73 18.45 3.52
CA VAL A 345 -4.01 18.22 2.85
C VAL A 345 -5.12 18.91 3.64
N HIS A 346 -5.91 19.73 2.98
CA HIS A 346 -7.14 20.31 3.52
C HIS A 346 -8.32 19.80 2.69
N LEU A 347 -9.25 19.11 3.33
CA LEU A 347 -10.49 18.66 2.67
C LEU A 347 -11.39 19.86 2.38
N THR A 348 -11.95 19.92 1.18
CA THR A 348 -12.80 21.05 0.75
C THR A 348 -14.29 20.71 0.73
N GLY A 349 -14.64 19.47 1.12
CA GLY A 349 -16.00 18.94 1.14
C GLY A 349 -16.30 18.20 2.43
N GLU A 350 -16.67 16.93 2.31
CA GLU A 350 -16.95 16.07 3.45
C GLU A 350 -15.68 15.73 4.24
N THR A 351 -15.83 15.57 5.55
CA THR A 351 -14.74 15.11 6.43
C THR A 351 -14.47 13.62 6.23
N LEU A 352 -13.21 13.22 6.36
CA LEU A 352 -12.83 11.81 6.45
C LEU A 352 -12.97 11.29 7.87
N ARG A 353 -13.17 9.97 8.02
CA ARG A 353 -13.24 9.32 9.33
C ARG A 353 -12.20 8.21 9.47
N GLY A 354 -11.54 8.18 10.62
CA GLY A 354 -10.60 7.12 10.95
C GLY A 354 -9.37 7.12 10.04
N VAL A 355 -8.78 8.27 9.79
CA VAL A 355 -7.49 8.41 9.12
C VAL A 355 -6.40 8.03 10.09
N ALA A 356 -5.72 6.91 9.85
CA ALA A 356 -4.68 6.39 10.72
C ALA A 356 -3.29 6.84 10.25
N ALA A 357 -2.44 7.22 11.19
CA ALA A 357 -1.02 7.44 10.92
C ALA A 357 -0.37 6.15 10.36
N GLY A 358 0.61 6.30 9.47
CA GLY A 358 1.27 5.19 8.76
C GLY A 358 0.59 4.76 7.45
N GLN A 359 -0.68 5.15 7.21
CA GLN A 359 -1.32 4.97 5.90
C GLN A 359 -0.79 5.97 4.89
N SER A 360 -0.90 5.66 3.59
CA SER A 360 -0.62 6.66 2.55
C SER A 360 -1.81 7.60 2.35
N VAL A 361 -1.53 8.85 2.02
CA VAL A 361 -2.47 9.74 1.34
C VAL A 361 -1.98 9.93 -0.08
N VAL A 362 -2.84 9.67 -1.05
CA VAL A 362 -2.53 9.78 -2.48
C VAL A 362 -3.40 10.87 -3.09
N ALA A 363 -2.76 11.82 -3.76
CA ALA A 363 -3.41 12.93 -4.44
C ALA A 363 -3.63 12.62 -5.92
N TYR A 364 -4.82 12.92 -6.42
CA TYR A 364 -5.23 12.67 -7.80
C TYR A 364 -5.77 13.94 -8.45
N ARG A 365 -5.67 14.01 -9.79
CA ARG A 365 -6.42 14.92 -10.65
C ARG A 365 -7.16 14.07 -11.69
N GLY A 366 -8.46 13.86 -11.47
CA GLY A 366 -9.21 12.87 -12.24
C GLY A 366 -8.61 11.48 -12.09
N THR A 367 -8.08 10.90 -13.16
CA THR A 367 -7.41 9.59 -13.10
C THR A 367 -5.90 9.68 -12.84
N GLN A 368 -5.28 10.85 -13.03
CA GLN A 368 -3.84 11.04 -12.86
C GLN A 368 -3.45 11.02 -11.38
N VAL A 369 -2.41 10.26 -11.03
CA VAL A 369 -1.76 10.31 -9.72
C VAL A 369 -0.78 11.48 -9.71
N LEU A 370 -0.99 12.45 -8.81
CA LEU A 370 -0.11 13.61 -8.66
C LEU A 370 1.07 13.32 -7.74
N GLY A 371 0.81 12.57 -6.67
CA GLY A 371 1.81 12.21 -5.68
C GLY A 371 1.19 11.50 -4.48
N GLN A 372 2.04 11.10 -3.54
CA GLN A 372 1.64 10.49 -2.29
C GLN A 372 2.51 10.97 -1.12
N ALA A 373 2.02 10.78 0.11
CA ALA A 373 2.82 10.91 1.33
C ALA A 373 2.31 9.93 2.40
N THR A 374 3.11 9.67 3.44
CA THR A 374 2.68 8.84 4.58
C THR A 374 2.02 9.72 5.62
N VAL A 375 0.79 9.40 6.01
CA VAL A 375 0.05 10.13 7.06
C VAL A 375 0.84 10.10 8.36
N ALA A 376 1.23 11.27 8.85
CA ALA A 376 1.83 11.46 10.17
C ALA A 376 0.75 11.74 11.22
N ARG A 377 -0.23 12.60 10.88
CA ARG A 377 -1.33 12.98 11.78
C ARG A 377 -2.53 13.50 10.96
N ALA A 378 -3.71 13.37 11.55
CA ALA A 378 -4.94 13.97 11.01
C ALA A 378 -5.75 14.58 12.15
N TRP A 379 -6.44 15.70 11.89
CA TRP A 379 -7.25 16.38 12.91
C TRP A 379 -8.40 17.16 12.24
N ARG A 380 -9.26 17.69 13.07
CA ARG A 380 -10.27 18.68 12.68
C ARG A 380 -9.75 20.08 13.05
N ALA A 381 -9.68 20.97 12.05
CA ALA A 381 -9.27 22.38 12.24
C ALA A 381 -10.37 23.20 12.94
#